data_208260f6ca204797f0d30410f501934f
#
_entry.id   208260f6ca204797f0d30410f501934f
#
_cell.length_a   1.000
_cell.length_b   1.000
_cell.length_c   1.000
_cell.angle_alpha   90.00
_cell.angle_beta   90.00
_cell.angle_gamma   90.00
#
_symmetry.space_group_name_H-M   'P 1'
#
loop_
_entity.id
_entity.type
_entity.pdbx_description
1 polymer ?
#
loop_
_entity_poly.entity_id
_entity_poly.type
_entity_poly.pdbx_seq_one_letter_code
_entity_poly.pdbx_strand_id
1 'polypeptide(L)'
;MDKLYHFDSPPEHYTADACVISCFDARFDLAIRKFLKYSGIAMFDHVKIPGAGKSLASPESEADRDFVLSMVRTSLRLHRPGRVWIIAHNQCGAYGGAAPDVIAADCARAAAVVRDSEPSIAVECYFADFDGVYRIG
;
A
#
# COMPACT_ATOMS: atom_id res chain seq x y z
N MET A 1 -32.59 -8.69 -1.94
CA MET A 1 -31.50 -7.89 -2.56
C MET A 1 -31.66 -7.96 -4.09
N ASP A 2 -31.62 -6.83 -4.75
CA ASP A 2 -31.73 -6.74 -6.22
C ASP A 2 -30.34 -6.66 -6.84
N LYS A 3 -30.06 -7.48 -7.86
CA LYS A 3 -28.82 -7.44 -8.60
C LYS A 3 -28.81 -6.22 -9.53
N LEU A 4 -28.00 -5.21 -9.24
CA LEU A 4 -27.88 -3.99 -10.06
C LEU A 4 -26.81 -4.08 -11.15
N TYR A 5 -25.81 -4.95 -10.98
CA TYR A 5 -24.70 -5.12 -11.92
C TYR A 5 -24.24 -6.57 -11.94
N HIS A 6 -23.97 -7.10 -13.12
CA HIS A 6 -23.45 -8.46 -13.28
C HIS A 6 -21.95 -8.42 -13.58
N PHE A 7 -21.18 -9.14 -12.78
CA PHE A 7 -19.76 -9.38 -12.99
C PHE A 7 -19.36 -10.70 -12.32
N ASP A 8 -18.67 -11.55 -13.07
CA ASP A 8 -18.19 -12.83 -12.55
C ASP A 8 -16.83 -12.65 -11.91
N SER A 9 -16.78 -12.75 -10.59
CA SER A 9 -15.54 -12.80 -9.82
C SER A 9 -15.18 -14.24 -9.50
N PRO A 10 -13.89 -14.62 -9.56
CA PRO A 10 -13.48 -15.98 -9.19
C PRO A 10 -13.81 -16.25 -7.72
N PRO A 11 -14.51 -17.36 -7.40
CA PRO A 11 -14.92 -17.67 -6.03
C PRO A 11 -13.83 -18.37 -5.23
N GLU A 12 -12.75 -18.81 -5.87
CA GLU A 12 -11.71 -19.60 -5.23
C GLU A 12 -10.86 -18.76 -4.28
N HIS A 13 -10.37 -19.39 -3.22
CA HIS A 13 -9.38 -18.79 -2.35
C HIS A 13 -8.09 -18.52 -3.14
N TYR A 14 -7.45 -17.37 -2.88
CA TYR A 14 -6.23 -16.97 -3.58
C TYR A 14 -5.04 -16.81 -2.63
N THR A 15 -3.85 -16.94 -3.20
CA THR A 15 -2.60 -16.45 -2.61
C THR A 15 -2.28 -15.10 -3.21
N ALA A 16 -2.03 -14.10 -2.38
CA ALA A 16 -1.71 -12.77 -2.88
C ALA A 16 -0.25 -12.67 -3.35
N ASP A 17 -0.02 -11.96 -4.45
CA ASP A 17 1.33 -11.65 -4.93
C ASP A 17 2.00 -10.60 -4.04
N ALA A 18 1.20 -9.71 -3.45
CA ALA A 18 1.65 -8.67 -2.53
C ALA A 18 0.51 -8.21 -1.60
N CYS A 19 0.88 -7.68 -0.43
CA CYS A 19 0.06 -6.74 0.31
C CYS A 19 0.50 -5.32 -0.08
N VAL A 20 -0.42 -4.52 -0.60
CA VAL A 20 -0.13 -3.17 -1.10
C VAL A 20 -0.74 -2.15 -0.18
N ILE A 21 0.08 -1.21 0.32
CA ILE A 21 -0.37 -0.07 1.12
C ILE A 21 -0.25 1.18 0.24
N SER A 22 -1.36 1.85 -0.04
CA SER A 22 -1.36 3.09 -0.81
C SER A 22 -2.36 4.11 -0.26
N CYS A 23 -2.24 5.35 -0.70
CA CYS A 23 -3.24 6.37 -0.40
C CYS A 23 -4.54 6.08 -1.16
N PHE A 24 -5.67 6.54 -0.62
CA PHE A 24 -6.97 6.46 -1.29
C PHE A 24 -7.17 7.55 -2.35
N ASP A 25 -6.18 8.41 -2.62
CA ASP A 25 -6.28 9.49 -3.59
C ASP A 25 -6.63 8.95 -4.98
N ALA A 26 -7.80 9.35 -5.48
CA ALA A 26 -8.35 8.83 -6.74
C ALA A 26 -7.48 9.17 -7.96
N ARG A 27 -6.67 10.24 -7.89
CA ARG A 27 -5.78 10.66 -9.00
C ARG A 27 -4.75 9.60 -9.34
N PHE A 28 -4.34 8.78 -8.37
CA PHE A 28 -3.30 7.76 -8.53
C PHE A 28 -3.83 6.33 -8.59
N ASP A 29 -5.13 6.10 -8.38
CA ASP A 29 -5.69 4.75 -8.33
C ASP A 29 -5.42 3.94 -9.61
N LEU A 30 -5.71 4.52 -10.77
CA LEU A 30 -5.49 3.83 -12.04
C LEU A 30 -4.00 3.63 -12.36
N ALA A 31 -3.16 4.64 -12.06
CA ALA A 31 -1.71 4.56 -12.28
C ALA A 31 -1.10 3.43 -11.43
N ILE A 32 -1.47 3.34 -10.15
CA ILE A 32 -1.02 2.29 -9.24
C ILE A 32 -1.47 0.91 -9.75
N ARG A 33 -2.74 0.75 -10.14
CA ARG A 33 -3.23 -0.53 -10.68
C ARG A 33 -2.49 -0.97 -11.93
N LYS A 34 -2.20 -0.04 -12.85
CA LYS A 34 -1.42 -0.34 -14.06
C LYS A 34 0.02 -0.70 -13.74
N PHE A 35 0.64 0.01 -12.80
CA PHE A 35 1.99 -0.29 -12.34
C PHE A 35 2.07 -1.69 -11.69
N LEU A 36 1.12 -2.04 -10.82
CA LEU A 36 1.05 -3.37 -10.21
C LEU A 36 0.98 -4.45 -11.30
N LYS A 37 0.06 -4.30 -12.26
CA LYS A 37 -0.07 -5.24 -13.38
C LYS A 37 1.22 -5.33 -14.23
N TYR A 38 1.83 -4.19 -14.55
CA TYR A 38 3.11 -4.14 -15.28
C TYR A 38 4.22 -4.89 -14.54
N SER A 39 4.21 -4.82 -13.21
CA SER A 39 5.19 -5.47 -12.32
C SER A 39 4.85 -6.94 -11.99
N GLY A 40 3.85 -7.53 -12.63
CA GLY A 40 3.44 -8.92 -12.42
C GLY A 40 2.63 -9.16 -11.15
N ILE A 41 2.13 -8.11 -10.49
CA ILE A 41 1.25 -8.21 -9.33
C ILE A 41 -0.20 -8.26 -9.82
N ALA A 42 -0.76 -9.46 -9.90
CA ALA A 42 -2.11 -9.69 -10.39
C ALA A 42 -3.15 -9.76 -9.27
N MET A 43 -2.86 -10.55 -8.23
CA MET A 43 -3.72 -10.72 -7.05
C MET A 43 -3.05 -10.06 -5.85
N PHE A 44 -3.68 -9.08 -5.25
CA PHE A 44 -3.09 -8.36 -4.12
C PHE A 44 -4.15 -7.91 -3.12
N ASP A 45 -3.78 -7.91 -1.86
CA ASP A 45 -4.56 -7.27 -0.82
C ASP A 45 -4.23 -5.79 -0.78
N HIS A 46 -5.24 -4.93 -0.85
CA HIS A 46 -5.03 -3.50 -0.96
C HIS A 46 -5.49 -2.75 0.29
N VAL A 47 -4.54 -2.29 1.07
CA VAL A 47 -4.75 -1.38 2.21
C VAL A 47 -4.70 0.05 1.69
N LYS A 48 -5.87 0.69 1.58
CA LYS A 48 -6.01 2.08 1.13
C LYS A 48 -6.31 3.00 2.30
N ILE A 49 -5.37 3.86 2.64
CA ILE A 49 -5.46 4.77 3.78
C ILE A 49 -4.86 6.14 3.44
N PRO A 50 -5.28 7.23 4.09
CA PRO A 50 -4.68 8.55 3.90
C PRO A 50 -3.17 8.51 4.13
N GLY A 51 -2.39 9.01 3.16
CA GLY A 51 -0.94 9.11 3.29
C GLY A 51 -0.18 7.80 3.15
N ALA A 52 -0.84 6.67 2.78
CA ALA A 52 -0.19 5.37 2.63
C ALA A 52 0.61 4.98 3.89
N GLY A 53 1.94 4.99 3.80
CA GLY A 53 2.83 4.63 4.91
C GLY A 53 2.88 5.64 6.08
N LYS A 54 2.19 6.80 5.98
CA LYS A 54 2.23 7.84 7.03
C LYS A 54 1.83 7.29 8.40
N SER A 55 0.75 6.52 8.49
CA SER A 55 0.30 5.94 9.75
C SER A 55 1.26 4.94 10.36
N LEU A 56 2.19 4.38 9.58
CA LEU A 56 3.28 3.53 10.08
C LEU A 56 4.47 4.36 10.55
N ALA A 57 4.90 5.34 9.75
CA ALA A 57 6.13 6.11 9.97
C ALA A 57 5.93 7.26 10.97
N SER A 58 4.87 8.05 10.79
CA SER A 58 4.56 9.26 11.56
C SER A 58 3.07 9.30 11.90
N PRO A 59 2.56 8.32 12.70
CA PRO A 59 1.16 8.23 13.06
C PRO A 59 0.74 9.39 13.96
N GLU A 60 -0.54 9.73 13.94
CA GLU A 60 -1.13 10.66 14.90
C GLU A 60 -1.29 10.02 16.29
N SER A 61 -1.46 8.68 16.31
CA SER A 61 -1.48 7.87 17.51
C SER A 61 -0.87 6.49 17.28
N GLU A 62 -0.40 5.83 18.34
CA GLU A 62 0.09 4.43 18.24
C GLU A 62 -1.04 3.47 17.80
N ALA A 63 -2.28 3.78 18.13
CA ALA A 63 -3.45 3.00 17.69
C ALA A 63 -3.59 2.99 16.15
N ASP A 64 -3.25 4.08 15.48
CA ASP A 64 -3.29 4.15 14.01
C ASP A 64 -2.22 3.23 13.39
N ARG A 65 -1.01 3.25 13.96
CA ARG A 65 0.07 2.34 13.54
C ARG A 65 -0.31 0.89 13.75
N ASP A 66 -0.81 0.54 14.93
CA ASP A 66 -1.20 -0.82 15.29
C ASP A 66 -2.33 -1.32 14.39
N PHE A 67 -3.28 -0.45 14.04
CA PHE A 67 -4.37 -0.79 13.13
C PHE A 67 -3.85 -1.15 11.73
N VAL A 68 -2.95 -0.34 11.18
CA VAL A 68 -2.36 -0.64 9.85
C VAL A 68 -1.51 -1.91 9.88
N LEU A 69 -0.71 -2.11 10.92
CA LEU A 69 0.04 -3.36 11.10
C LEU A 69 -0.90 -4.58 11.23
N SER A 70 -2.05 -4.42 11.89
CA SER A 70 -3.03 -5.50 11.98
C SER A 70 -3.60 -5.89 10.61
N MET A 71 -3.80 -4.93 9.71
CA MET A 71 -4.23 -5.21 8.33
C MET A 71 -3.16 -5.97 7.55
N VAL A 72 -1.90 -5.57 7.67
CA VAL A 72 -0.76 -6.30 7.06
C VAL A 72 -0.72 -7.73 7.57
N ARG A 73 -0.74 -7.94 8.89
CA ARG A 73 -0.74 -9.28 9.50
C ARG A 73 -1.94 -10.14 9.07
N THR A 74 -3.10 -9.51 8.90
CA THR A 74 -4.29 -10.20 8.41
C THR A 74 -4.09 -10.69 6.98
N SER A 75 -3.54 -9.86 6.10
CA SER A 75 -3.17 -10.25 4.73
C SER A 75 -2.17 -11.42 4.75
N LEU A 76 -1.10 -11.32 5.55
CA LEU A 76 -0.10 -12.39 5.69
C LEU A 76 -0.72 -13.72 6.14
N ARG A 77 -1.64 -13.66 7.09
CA ARG A 77 -2.31 -14.85 7.61
C ARG A 77 -3.31 -15.47 6.63
N LEU A 78 -4.09 -14.65 5.92
CA LEU A 78 -5.16 -15.13 5.05
C LEU A 78 -4.67 -15.52 3.65
N HIS A 79 -3.81 -14.70 3.05
CA HIS A 79 -3.44 -14.82 1.64
C HIS A 79 -1.94 -15.00 1.40
N ARG A 80 -1.14 -15.01 2.46
CA ARG A 80 0.31 -15.32 2.43
C ARG A 80 1.09 -14.60 1.34
N PRO A 81 0.96 -13.28 1.17
CA PRO A 81 1.76 -12.54 0.22
C PRO A 81 3.25 -12.66 0.57
N GLY A 82 4.09 -12.82 -0.45
CA GLY A 82 5.55 -12.90 -0.27
C GLY A 82 6.21 -11.55 -0.02
N ARG A 83 5.46 -10.45 -0.15
CA ARG A 83 5.99 -9.08 -0.06
C ARG A 83 4.93 -8.06 0.36
N VAL A 84 5.41 -6.95 0.91
CA VAL A 84 4.60 -5.76 1.16
C VAL A 84 5.14 -4.62 0.29
N TRP A 85 4.27 -3.95 -0.44
CA TRP A 85 4.60 -2.76 -1.20
C TRP A 85 3.94 -1.53 -0.60
N ILE A 86 4.72 -0.49 -0.34
CA ILE A 86 4.22 0.79 0.17
C ILE A 86 4.38 1.80 -0.97
N ILE A 87 3.28 2.39 -1.41
CA ILE A 87 3.26 3.32 -2.54
C ILE A 87 2.77 4.68 -2.06
N ALA A 88 3.70 5.59 -1.85
CA ALA A 88 3.43 6.99 -1.56
C ALA A 88 3.14 7.76 -2.86
N HIS A 89 2.65 9.00 -2.78
CA HIS A 89 2.42 9.80 -3.97
C HIS A 89 2.67 11.29 -3.74
N ASN A 90 2.93 12.00 -4.84
CA ASN A 90 3.13 13.44 -4.83
C ASN A 90 1.85 14.20 -4.43
N GLN A 91 2.01 15.37 -3.82
CA GLN A 91 0.91 16.25 -3.37
C GLN A 91 -0.14 15.53 -2.51
N CYS A 92 0.31 14.63 -1.63
CA CYS A 92 -0.59 13.94 -0.72
C CYS A 92 -1.16 14.89 0.33
N GLY A 93 -2.50 15.02 0.35
CA GLY A 93 -3.18 15.90 1.31
C GLY A 93 -2.94 15.55 2.78
N ALA A 94 -2.69 14.28 3.09
CA ALA A 94 -2.37 13.84 4.45
C ALA A 94 -1.03 14.40 4.96
N TYR A 95 -0.16 14.87 4.07
CA TYR A 95 1.12 15.47 4.41
C TYR A 95 1.11 17.01 4.39
N GLY A 96 -0.07 17.63 4.16
CA GLY A 96 -0.20 19.09 4.25
C GLY A 96 0.69 19.89 3.29
N GLY A 97 0.97 19.34 2.09
CA GLY A 97 1.83 20.00 1.09
C GLY A 97 3.34 19.79 1.29
N ALA A 98 3.73 18.77 2.05
CA ALA A 98 5.14 18.41 2.19
C ALA A 98 5.78 18.08 0.83
N ALA A 99 7.07 18.38 0.70
CA ALA A 99 7.85 18.10 -0.50
C ALA A 99 7.98 16.58 -0.75
N PRO A 100 8.14 16.14 -2.02
CA PRO A 100 8.22 14.74 -2.39
C PRO A 100 9.30 13.93 -1.64
N ASP A 101 10.45 14.54 -1.36
CA ASP A 101 11.54 13.91 -0.63
C ASP A 101 11.18 13.61 0.83
N VAL A 102 10.39 14.46 1.48
CA VAL A 102 9.87 14.25 2.83
C VAL A 102 8.92 13.04 2.84
N ILE A 103 8.02 12.97 1.87
CA ILE A 103 7.05 11.88 1.73
C ILE A 103 7.79 10.56 1.43
N ALA A 104 8.79 10.59 0.56
CA ALA A 104 9.61 9.43 0.21
C ALA A 104 10.41 8.92 1.41
N ALA A 105 11.01 9.82 2.20
CA ALA A 105 11.72 9.46 3.42
C ALA A 105 10.78 8.82 4.46
N ASP A 106 9.56 9.32 4.57
CA ASP A 106 8.53 8.74 5.46
C ASP A 106 8.10 7.34 4.98
N CYS A 107 7.97 7.15 3.67
CA CYS A 107 7.70 5.84 3.09
C CYS A 107 8.80 4.82 3.43
N ALA A 108 10.07 5.22 3.38
CA ALA A 108 11.20 4.38 3.79
C ALA A 108 11.15 4.02 5.30
N ARG A 109 10.78 4.98 6.15
CA ARG A 109 10.57 4.72 7.59
C ARG A 109 9.41 3.74 7.82
N ALA A 110 8.31 3.89 7.08
CA ALA A 110 7.18 2.96 7.14
C ALA A 110 7.61 1.53 6.80
N ALA A 111 8.46 1.37 5.77
CA ALA A 111 9.01 0.06 5.42
C ALA A 111 9.86 -0.53 6.54
N ALA A 112 10.65 0.27 7.25
CA ALA A 112 11.40 -0.19 8.41
C ALA A 112 10.47 -0.71 9.51
N VAL A 113 9.39 0.01 9.81
CA VAL A 113 8.38 -0.43 10.80
C VAL A 113 7.77 -1.78 10.42
N VAL A 114 7.44 -1.99 9.14
CA VAL A 114 6.90 -3.29 8.68
C VAL A 114 7.95 -4.39 8.79
N ARG A 115 9.20 -4.15 8.39
CA ARG A 115 10.29 -5.13 8.49
C ARG A 115 10.58 -5.51 9.94
N ASP A 116 10.55 -4.56 10.86
CA ASP A 116 10.75 -4.82 12.29
C ASP A 116 9.62 -5.67 12.87
N SER A 117 8.38 -5.43 12.43
CA SER A 117 7.21 -6.20 12.84
C SER A 117 7.16 -7.59 12.24
N GLU A 118 7.56 -7.73 10.96
CA GLU A 118 7.46 -8.95 10.16
C GLU A 118 8.80 -9.23 9.43
N PRO A 119 9.85 -9.69 10.14
CA PRO A 119 11.22 -9.77 9.60
C PRO A 119 11.40 -10.70 8.41
N SER A 120 10.48 -11.66 8.20
CA SER A 120 10.54 -12.61 7.09
C SER A 120 9.99 -12.07 5.76
N ILE A 121 9.41 -10.86 5.76
CA ILE A 121 8.73 -10.29 4.60
C ILE A 121 9.62 -9.28 3.87
N ALA A 122 9.67 -9.41 2.54
CA ALA A 122 10.27 -8.37 1.70
C ALA A 122 9.37 -7.14 1.68
N VAL A 123 9.94 -5.96 1.90
CA VAL A 123 9.22 -4.68 1.86
C VAL A 123 9.89 -3.75 0.87
N GLU A 124 9.12 -3.27 -0.09
CA GLU A 124 9.58 -2.35 -1.14
C GLU A 124 8.77 -1.06 -1.10
N CYS A 125 9.43 0.05 -1.43
CA CYS A 125 8.85 1.39 -1.44
C CYS A 125 8.83 1.97 -2.84
N TYR A 126 7.72 2.64 -3.16
CA TYR A 126 7.52 3.32 -4.43
C TYR A 126 6.89 4.69 -4.21
N PHE A 127 7.12 5.58 -5.17
CA PHE A 127 6.56 6.91 -5.20
C PHE A 127 5.84 7.13 -6.53
N ALA A 128 4.54 7.38 -6.48
CA ALA A 128 3.74 7.73 -7.65
C ALA A 128 3.75 9.25 -7.85
N ASP A 129 4.23 9.68 -9.00
CA ASP A 129 4.16 11.06 -9.46
C ASP A 129 3.20 11.17 -10.65
N PHE A 130 2.95 12.37 -11.12
CA PHE A 130 2.00 12.64 -12.20
C PHE A 130 2.48 12.09 -13.57
N ASP A 131 3.74 11.77 -13.71
CA ASP A 131 4.34 11.23 -14.93
C ASP A 131 4.75 9.75 -14.82
N GLY A 132 4.66 9.14 -13.64
CA GLY A 132 5.02 7.73 -13.47
C GLY A 132 5.17 7.26 -12.02
N VAL A 133 5.64 6.03 -11.86
CA VAL A 133 5.95 5.43 -10.55
C VAL A 133 7.45 5.17 -10.45
N TYR A 134 8.05 5.64 -9.37
CA TYR A 134 9.48 5.57 -9.10
C TYR A 134 9.75 4.64 -7.93
N ARG A 135 10.89 3.94 -7.95
CA ARG A 135 11.34 3.16 -6.81
C ARG A 135 12.05 4.08 -5.81
N ILE A 136 11.70 3.96 -4.55
CA ILE A 136 12.44 4.57 -3.44
C ILE A 136 13.53 3.57 -3.04
N GLY A 137 14.78 3.99 -3.13
CA GLY A 137 15.99 3.17 -3.02
C GLY A 137 16.26 2.54 -1.70
#